data_6c13fece09c33c1b962f70a59b616d04
#
_entry.id   6c13fece09c33c1b962f70a59b616d04
#
_cell.length_a   1.000
_cell.length_b   1.000
_cell.length_c   1.000
_cell.angle_alpha   90.00
_cell.angle_beta   90.00
_cell.angle_gamma   90.00
#
_symmetry.space_group_name_H-M   'P 1'
#
loop_
_entity.id
_entity.type
_entity.pdbx_description
1 polymer ?
#
loop_
_entity_poly.entity_id
_entity_poly.type
_entity_poly.pdbx_seq_one_letter_code
_entity_poly.pdbx_strand_id
1 'polypeptide(L)'
;MNLQTFLDMKGMTKYRLSKISGIPKTTIIDICSGKSSLEKCSAKTVLLLSQALECSMEKIMKMDNQLFDEETGKPMDQSYLEEELPPFLRESVQTMILAWKRKESEGYRDWDCDYCNLQSDINIAEVENLITSEQAWYLREKYLYLERPGELD
;
A
#
# COMPACT_ATOMS: atom_id res chain seq x y z
N MET A 1 5.01 9.83 -3.58
CA MET A 1 6.01 8.76 -3.84
C MET A 1 6.83 8.58 -2.59
N ASN A 2 6.92 7.37 -2.07
CA ASN A 2 7.78 7.05 -0.94
C ASN A 2 9.12 6.47 -1.42
N LEU A 3 10.04 6.23 -0.49
CA LEU A 3 11.37 5.71 -0.83
C LEU A 3 11.30 4.32 -1.49
N GLN A 4 10.43 3.45 -1.01
CA GLN A 4 10.27 2.10 -1.59
C GLN A 4 9.83 2.18 -3.06
N THR A 5 8.84 3.00 -3.38
CA THR A 5 8.38 3.20 -4.76
C THR A 5 9.50 3.73 -5.64
N PHE A 6 10.29 4.67 -5.13
CA PHE A 6 11.42 5.24 -5.87
C PHE A 6 12.51 4.20 -6.16
N LEU A 7 12.80 3.34 -5.19
CA LEU A 7 13.73 2.21 -5.39
C LEU A 7 13.22 1.23 -6.44
N ASP A 8 11.93 0.90 -6.39
CA ASP A 8 11.31 0.00 -7.35
C ASP A 8 11.38 0.56 -8.78
N MET A 9 11.14 1.86 -8.94
CA MET A 9 11.27 2.54 -10.23
C MET A 9 12.70 2.52 -10.77
N LYS A 10 13.70 2.59 -9.90
CA LYS A 10 15.11 2.53 -10.28
C LYS A 10 15.65 1.10 -10.44
N GLY A 11 14.85 0.10 -10.10
CA GLY A 11 15.31 -1.29 -10.07
C GLY A 11 16.41 -1.55 -9.04
N MET A 12 16.41 -0.79 -7.95
CA MET A 12 17.42 -0.86 -6.90
C MET A 12 16.87 -1.58 -5.67
N THR A 13 17.65 -2.51 -5.13
CA THR A 13 17.31 -3.19 -3.87
C THR A 13 17.74 -2.36 -2.66
N LYS A 14 17.10 -2.61 -1.51
CA LYS A 14 17.50 -2.01 -0.23
C LYS A 14 18.95 -2.34 0.12
N TYR A 15 19.38 -3.57 -0.16
CA TYR A 15 20.75 -4.01 0.06
C TYR A 15 21.74 -3.18 -0.76
N ARG A 16 21.46 -3.00 -2.05
CA ARG A 16 22.32 -2.20 -2.94
C ARG A 16 22.40 -0.75 -2.47
N LEU A 17 21.27 -0.16 -2.09
CA LEU A 17 21.21 1.20 -1.55
C LEU A 17 22.09 1.30 -0.29
N SER A 18 22.01 0.34 0.62
CA SER A 18 22.85 0.28 1.81
C SER A 18 24.33 0.26 1.45
N LYS A 19 24.74 -0.54 0.48
CA LYS A 19 26.12 -0.63 0.03
C LYS A 19 26.64 0.66 -0.58
N ILE A 20 25.85 1.29 -1.44
CA ILE A 20 26.25 2.53 -2.13
C ILE A 20 26.27 3.71 -1.18
N SER A 21 25.26 3.84 -0.32
CA SER A 21 25.09 5.00 0.56
C SER A 21 25.92 4.91 1.85
N GLY A 22 26.30 3.70 2.26
CA GLY A 22 26.93 3.48 3.57
C GLY A 22 25.94 3.54 4.74
N ILE A 23 24.64 3.65 4.47
CA ILE A 23 23.60 3.64 5.51
C ILE A 23 23.31 2.20 5.91
N PRO A 24 23.15 1.90 7.22
CA PRO A 24 22.79 0.55 7.66
C PRO A 24 21.50 0.06 6.99
N LYS A 25 21.47 -1.19 6.59
CA LYS A 25 20.31 -1.80 5.92
C LYS A 25 19.03 -1.70 6.77
N THR A 26 19.16 -1.86 8.09
CA THR A 26 18.04 -1.72 9.03
C THR A 26 17.40 -0.34 8.97
N THR A 27 18.23 0.71 8.87
CA THR A 27 17.74 2.10 8.73
C THR A 27 16.95 2.26 7.43
N ILE A 28 17.44 1.70 6.33
CA ILE A 28 16.75 1.77 5.03
C ILE A 28 15.44 0.98 5.08
N ILE A 29 15.43 -0.20 5.68
CA ILE A 29 14.21 -0.99 5.88
C ILE A 29 13.19 -0.19 6.69
N ASP A 30 13.60 0.45 7.78
CA ASP A 30 12.70 1.23 8.62
C ASP A 30 12.13 2.45 7.88
N ILE A 31 12.91 3.11 7.06
CA ILE A 31 12.42 4.23 6.22
C ILE A 31 11.43 3.72 5.17
N CYS A 32 11.77 2.65 4.45
CA CYS A 32 10.92 2.09 3.39
C CYS A 32 9.60 1.55 3.94
N SER A 33 9.61 0.99 5.15
CA SER A 33 8.40 0.49 5.81
C SER A 33 7.57 1.58 6.47
N GLY A 34 8.10 2.81 6.57
CA GLY A 34 7.45 3.93 7.25
C GLY A 34 7.64 3.95 8.75
N LYS A 35 8.39 3.02 9.31
CA LYS A 35 8.70 2.97 10.74
C LYS A 35 9.55 4.17 11.19
N SER A 36 10.41 4.66 10.29
CA SER A 36 11.19 5.88 10.48
C SER A 36 10.80 6.90 9.41
N SER A 37 10.59 8.14 9.85
CA SER A 37 10.28 9.25 8.95
C SER A 37 11.55 9.88 8.38
N LEU A 38 11.54 10.21 7.09
CA LEU A 38 12.63 10.96 6.46
C LEU A 38 12.80 12.35 7.09
N GLU A 39 11.71 12.96 7.55
CA GLU A 39 11.75 14.26 8.23
C GLU A 39 12.52 14.22 9.54
N LYS A 40 12.55 13.07 10.20
CA LYS A 40 13.26 12.84 11.46
C LYS A 40 14.67 12.31 11.28
N CYS A 41 15.07 12.01 10.05
CA CYS A 41 16.43 11.58 9.74
C CYS A 41 17.43 12.73 9.89
N SER A 42 18.68 12.39 10.23
CA SER A 42 19.75 13.39 10.25
C SER A 42 20.01 13.93 8.83
N ALA A 43 20.52 15.16 8.75
CA ALA A 43 20.92 15.76 7.49
C ALA A 43 21.95 14.89 6.74
N LYS A 44 22.83 14.24 7.48
CA LYS A 44 23.82 13.31 6.91
C LYS A 44 23.16 12.13 6.20
N THR A 45 22.14 11.53 6.81
CA THR A 45 21.40 10.43 6.20
C THR A 45 20.71 10.88 4.92
N VAL A 46 20.05 12.03 4.93
CA VAL A 46 19.39 12.59 3.74
C VAL A 46 20.41 12.89 2.64
N LEU A 47 21.58 13.45 3.00
CA LEU A 47 22.66 13.72 2.05
C LEU A 47 23.17 12.42 1.41
N LEU A 48 23.42 11.39 2.20
CA LEU A 48 23.87 10.09 1.69
C LEU A 48 22.85 9.45 0.76
N LEU A 49 21.57 9.55 1.08
CA LEU A 49 20.49 9.07 0.20
C LEU A 49 20.47 9.85 -1.11
N SER A 50 20.58 11.17 -1.05
CA SER A 50 20.56 12.01 -2.26
C SER A 50 21.71 11.67 -3.20
N GLN A 51 22.91 11.46 -2.67
CA GLN A 51 24.08 11.09 -3.44
C GLN A 51 23.94 9.69 -4.05
N ALA A 52 23.47 8.71 -3.27
CA ALA A 52 23.29 7.33 -3.73
C ALA A 52 22.19 7.21 -4.79
N LEU A 53 21.14 7.99 -4.67
CA LEU A 53 19.98 7.97 -5.59
C LEU A 53 20.10 8.99 -6.71
N GLU A 54 21.17 9.76 -6.74
CA GLU A 54 21.43 10.79 -7.76
C GLU A 54 20.27 11.79 -7.91
N CYS A 55 19.74 12.24 -6.79
CA CYS A 55 18.67 13.23 -6.74
C CYS A 55 18.96 14.29 -5.67
N SER A 56 18.18 15.37 -5.65
CA SER A 56 18.37 16.44 -4.67
C SER A 56 17.90 16.03 -3.27
N MET A 57 18.49 16.64 -2.24
CA MET A 57 18.03 16.46 -0.86
C MET A 57 16.58 16.92 -0.70
N GLU A 58 16.18 17.96 -1.41
CA GLU A 58 14.82 18.48 -1.42
C GLU A 58 13.84 17.41 -1.92
N LYS A 59 14.19 16.69 -2.99
CA LYS A 59 13.36 15.60 -3.51
C LYS A 59 13.19 14.48 -2.48
N ILE A 60 14.28 14.13 -1.76
CA ILE A 60 14.22 13.14 -0.67
C ILE A 60 13.28 13.62 0.43
N MET A 61 13.41 14.87 0.87
CA MET A 61 12.58 15.43 1.94
C MET A 61 11.11 15.55 1.58
N LYS A 62 10.79 15.68 0.29
CA LYS A 62 9.41 15.76 -0.22
C LYS A 62 8.79 14.39 -0.50
N MET A 63 9.55 13.30 -0.34
CA MET A 63 8.97 11.96 -0.46
C MET A 63 7.95 11.73 0.64
N ASP A 64 6.78 11.21 0.23
CA ASP A 64 5.72 10.88 1.18
C ASP A 64 6.20 9.80 2.14
N ASN A 65 6.17 10.12 3.41
CA ASN A 65 6.42 9.12 4.43
C ASN A 65 5.14 8.34 4.66
N GLN A 66 5.22 7.02 4.52
CA GLN A 66 4.18 6.16 5.07
C GLN A 66 4.25 6.30 6.60
N LEU A 67 3.25 6.97 7.14
CA LEU A 67 3.06 7.00 8.58
C LEU A 67 2.53 5.64 9.03
N PHE A 68 3.05 5.16 10.14
CA PHE A 68 2.53 3.96 10.79
C PHE A 68 1.41 4.36 11.75
N ASP A 69 0.36 3.54 11.75
CA ASP A 69 -0.64 3.59 12.79
C ASP A 69 -0.03 3.03 14.08
N GLU A 70 0.00 3.83 15.14
CA GLU A 70 0.60 3.44 16.42
C GLU A 70 -0.14 2.28 17.11
N GLU A 71 -1.45 2.16 16.87
CA GLU A 71 -2.27 1.10 17.47
C GLU A 71 -2.07 -0.24 16.77
N THR A 72 -2.02 -0.25 15.44
CA THR A 72 -1.95 -1.48 14.66
C THR A 72 -0.54 -1.86 14.22
N GLY A 73 0.42 -0.91 14.27
CA GLY A 73 1.77 -1.10 13.76
C GLY A 73 1.84 -1.26 12.25
N LYS A 74 0.76 -0.93 11.53
CA LYS A 74 0.67 -1.07 10.07
C LYS A 74 0.83 0.27 9.39
N PRO A 75 1.30 0.31 8.12
CA PRO A 75 1.34 1.55 7.36
C PRO A 75 -0.05 2.17 7.26
N MET A 76 -0.16 3.48 7.43
CA MET A 76 -1.43 4.19 7.27
C MET A 76 -1.92 4.17 5.81
N ASP A 77 -1.00 4.28 4.86
CA ASP A 77 -1.31 4.04 3.45
C ASP A 77 -1.20 2.55 3.15
N GLN A 78 -2.35 1.90 3.02
CA GLN A 78 -2.46 0.48 2.74
C GLN A 78 -2.73 0.17 1.27
N SER A 79 -2.55 1.14 0.38
CA SER A 79 -2.80 0.94 -1.06
C SER A 79 -1.95 -0.18 -1.68
N TYR A 80 -0.81 -0.52 -1.07
CA TYR A 80 0.01 -1.65 -1.51
C TYR A 80 -0.73 -3.00 -1.44
N LEU A 81 -1.80 -3.10 -0.64
CA LEU A 81 -2.61 -4.32 -0.54
C LEU A 81 -3.45 -4.57 -1.79
N GLU A 82 -3.58 -3.59 -2.67
CA GLU A 82 -4.24 -3.74 -3.98
C GLU A 82 -3.27 -4.14 -5.09
N GLU A 83 -1.99 -4.19 -4.81
CA GLU A 83 -0.99 -4.61 -5.79
C GLU A 83 -1.04 -6.13 -5.99
N GLU A 84 -0.74 -6.56 -7.20
CA GLU A 84 -0.66 -7.99 -7.55
C GLU A 84 -1.93 -8.81 -7.30
N LEU A 85 -3.11 -8.16 -7.39
CA LEU A 85 -4.38 -8.89 -7.31
C LEU A 85 -4.57 -9.79 -8.54
N PRO A 86 -5.19 -10.99 -8.36
CA PRO A 86 -5.56 -11.82 -9.49
C PRO A 86 -6.41 -11.04 -10.51
N PRO A 87 -6.28 -11.30 -11.82
CA PRO A 87 -7.02 -10.55 -12.84
C PRO A 87 -8.53 -10.53 -12.64
N PHE A 88 -9.14 -11.65 -12.27
CA PHE A 88 -10.59 -11.71 -12.04
C PHE A 88 -11.03 -10.83 -10.87
N LEU A 89 -10.21 -10.77 -9.81
CA LEU A 89 -10.50 -9.94 -8.64
C LEU A 89 -10.31 -8.45 -8.96
N ARG A 90 -9.27 -8.13 -9.71
CA ARG A 90 -9.03 -6.75 -10.17
C ARG A 90 -10.20 -6.25 -11.01
N GLU A 91 -10.72 -7.07 -11.90
CA GLU A 91 -11.88 -6.75 -12.73
C GLU A 91 -13.13 -6.51 -11.87
N SER A 92 -13.39 -7.38 -10.89
CA SER A 92 -14.52 -7.22 -9.96
C SER A 92 -14.43 -5.94 -9.14
N VAL A 93 -13.21 -5.57 -8.70
CA VAL A 93 -12.98 -4.30 -7.99
C VAL A 93 -13.31 -3.11 -8.89
N GLN A 94 -12.84 -3.11 -10.14
CA GLN A 94 -13.13 -2.03 -11.09
C GLN A 94 -14.63 -1.92 -11.38
N THR A 95 -15.30 -3.05 -11.54
CA THR A 95 -16.76 -3.10 -11.74
C THR A 95 -17.49 -2.48 -10.54
N MET A 96 -17.07 -2.79 -9.32
CA MET A 96 -17.69 -2.23 -8.12
C MET A 96 -17.45 -0.71 -7.97
N ILE A 97 -16.25 -0.24 -8.31
CA ILE A 97 -15.95 1.20 -8.31
C ILE A 97 -16.92 1.94 -9.26
N LEU A 98 -17.13 1.42 -10.46
CA LEU A 98 -18.07 1.99 -11.42
C LEU A 98 -19.51 1.89 -10.94
N ALA A 99 -19.88 0.78 -10.30
CA ALA A 99 -21.22 0.59 -9.76
C ALA A 99 -21.57 1.63 -8.68
N TRP A 100 -20.62 1.92 -7.78
CA TRP A 100 -20.83 2.97 -6.76
C TRP A 100 -21.00 4.35 -7.39
N LYS A 101 -20.18 4.70 -8.40
CA LYS A 101 -20.32 5.97 -9.12
C LYS A 101 -21.64 6.10 -9.83
N ARG A 102 -22.09 5.03 -10.51
CA ARG A 102 -23.36 5.00 -11.22
C ARG A 102 -24.56 5.03 -10.28
N LYS A 103 -24.44 4.41 -9.12
CA LYS A 103 -25.48 4.47 -8.08
C LYS A 103 -25.73 5.90 -7.63
N GLU A 104 -24.65 6.68 -7.41
CA GLU A 104 -24.76 8.08 -6.99
C GLU A 104 -25.27 8.99 -8.11
N SER A 105 -24.77 8.83 -9.36
CA SER A 105 -25.03 9.75 -10.47
C SER A 105 -26.29 9.40 -11.26
N GLU A 106 -26.61 8.11 -11.41
CA GLU A 106 -27.66 7.61 -12.32
C GLU A 106 -28.74 6.77 -11.61
N GLY A 107 -28.59 6.52 -10.30
CA GLY A 107 -29.50 5.63 -9.57
C GLY A 107 -29.39 4.17 -10.01
N TYR A 108 -28.22 3.70 -10.39
CA TYR A 108 -27.97 2.32 -10.82
C TYR A 108 -28.44 1.32 -9.76
N ARG A 109 -29.35 0.42 -10.14
CA ARG A 109 -30.04 -0.49 -9.21
C ARG A 109 -29.33 -1.82 -9.01
N ASP A 110 -28.56 -2.28 -9.98
CA ASP A 110 -27.92 -3.61 -9.94
C ASP A 110 -26.56 -3.59 -9.23
N TRP A 111 -26.27 -2.53 -8.46
CA TRP A 111 -25.05 -2.43 -7.67
C TRP A 111 -24.92 -3.58 -6.65
N ASP A 112 -26.05 -4.12 -6.19
CA ASP A 112 -26.07 -5.24 -5.24
C ASP A 112 -25.55 -6.54 -5.88
N CYS A 113 -25.79 -6.75 -7.17
CA CYS A 113 -25.21 -7.87 -7.91
C CYS A 113 -23.69 -7.74 -8.01
N ASP A 114 -23.22 -6.55 -8.34
CA ASP A 114 -21.77 -6.26 -8.39
C ASP A 114 -21.12 -6.41 -7.03
N TYR A 115 -21.82 -6.00 -5.97
CA TYR A 115 -21.40 -6.17 -4.58
C TYR A 115 -21.23 -7.65 -4.22
N CYS A 116 -22.25 -8.47 -4.51
CA CYS A 116 -22.21 -9.91 -4.24
C CYS A 116 -21.11 -10.60 -5.04
N ASN A 117 -20.91 -10.21 -6.30
CA ASN A 117 -19.86 -10.76 -7.14
C ASN A 117 -18.46 -10.45 -6.58
N LEU A 118 -18.23 -9.20 -6.17
CA LEU A 118 -16.95 -8.83 -5.56
C LEU A 118 -16.70 -9.59 -4.25
N GLN A 119 -17.73 -9.69 -3.40
CA GLN A 119 -17.61 -10.44 -2.14
C GLN A 119 -17.27 -11.90 -2.39
N SER A 120 -17.92 -12.54 -3.37
CA SER A 120 -17.62 -13.92 -3.77
C SER A 120 -16.20 -14.08 -4.29
N ASP A 121 -15.75 -13.16 -5.12
CA ASP A 121 -14.41 -13.20 -5.70
C ASP A 121 -13.32 -12.99 -4.64
N ILE A 122 -13.54 -12.11 -3.68
CA ILE A 122 -12.65 -11.93 -2.53
C ILE A 122 -12.57 -13.22 -1.72
N ASN A 123 -13.70 -13.85 -1.42
CA ASN A 123 -13.75 -15.09 -0.66
C ASN A 123 -13.03 -16.22 -1.38
N ILE A 124 -13.24 -16.37 -2.69
CA ILE A 124 -12.54 -17.36 -3.51
C ILE A 124 -11.02 -17.12 -3.49
N ALA A 125 -10.61 -15.89 -3.72
CA ALA A 125 -9.19 -15.54 -3.75
C ALA A 125 -8.51 -15.81 -2.40
N GLU A 126 -9.19 -15.52 -1.29
CA GLU A 126 -8.67 -15.79 0.05
C GLU A 126 -8.57 -17.29 0.33
N VAL A 127 -9.62 -18.06 0.04
CA VAL A 127 -9.64 -19.51 0.26
C VAL A 127 -8.59 -20.22 -0.60
N GLU A 128 -8.41 -19.79 -1.84
CA GLU A 128 -7.43 -20.36 -2.76
C GLU A 128 -5.99 -19.84 -2.51
N ASN A 129 -5.79 -19.02 -1.48
CA ASN A 129 -4.50 -18.41 -1.13
C ASN A 129 -3.87 -17.56 -2.25
N LEU A 130 -4.71 -16.98 -3.11
CA LEU A 130 -4.27 -16.02 -4.15
C LEU A 130 -4.03 -14.63 -3.56
N ILE A 131 -4.68 -14.33 -2.46
CA ILE A 131 -4.49 -13.12 -1.66
C ILE A 131 -4.38 -13.50 -0.18
N THR A 132 -3.83 -12.61 0.62
CA THR A 132 -3.77 -12.78 2.07
C THR A 132 -5.09 -12.39 2.72
N SER A 133 -5.34 -12.84 3.96
CA SER A 133 -6.49 -12.40 4.74
C SER A 133 -6.49 -10.88 4.97
N GLU A 134 -5.33 -10.28 5.10
CA GLU A 134 -5.19 -8.83 5.23
C GLU A 134 -5.65 -8.11 3.97
N GLN A 135 -5.24 -8.58 2.79
CA GLN A 135 -5.72 -8.05 1.51
C GLN A 135 -7.24 -8.22 1.38
N ALA A 136 -7.76 -9.39 1.75
CA ALA A 136 -9.19 -9.65 1.68
C ALA A 136 -9.99 -8.67 2.54
N TRP A 137 -9.58 -8.44 3.79
CA TRP A 137 -10.27 -7.49 4.67
C TRP A 137 -10.12 -6.05 4.21
N TYR A 138 -8.95 -5.68 3.70
CA TYR A 138 -8.75 -4.36 3.11
C TYR A 138 -9.76 -4.08 2.00
N LEU A 139 -9.95 -5.03 1.08
CA LEU A 139 -10.90 -4.89 -0.03
C LEU A 139 -12.34 -4.84 0.46
N ARG A 140 -12.70 -5.67 1.43
CA ARG A 140 -14.04 -5.67 2.03
C ARG A 140 -14.36 -4.33 2.71
N GLU A 141 -13.43 -3.81 3.49
CA GLU A 141 -13.62 -2.53 4.19
C GLU A 141 -13.72 -1.37 3.20
N LYS A 142 -12.84 -1.33 2.20
CA LYS A 142 -12.74 -0.21 1.26
C LYS A 142 -13.88 -0.17 0.25
N TYR A 143 -14.22 -1.30 -0.34
CA TYR A 143 -15.17 -1.36 -1.47
C TYR A 143 -16.56 -1.87 -1.10
N LEU A 144 -16.69 -2.67 -0.07
CA LEU A 144 -17.95 -3.25 0.38
C LEU A 144 -18.45 -2.61 1.67
N TYR A 145 -17.66 -1.73 2.29
CA TYR A 145 -17.99 -1.05 3.56
C TYR A 145 -18.34 -2.02 4.69
N LEU A 146 -17.71 -3.20 4.68
CA LEU A 146 -17.85 -4.19 5.75
C LEU A 146 -16.88 -3.87 6.88
N GLU A 147 -17.33 -4.01 8.11
CA GLU A 147 -16.47 -3.87 9.28
C GLU A 147 -15.80 -5.19 9.60
N ARG A 148 -14.50 -5.15 9.85
CA ARG A 148 -13.78 -6.32 10.33
C ARG A 148 -14.29 -6.69 11.72
N PRO A 149 -14.63 -7.97 11.99
CA PRO A 149 -15.00 -8.38 13.33
C PRO A 149 -13.88 -8.00 14.31
N GLY A 150 -14.25 -7.33 15.41
CA GLY A 150 -13.29 -7.04 16.46
C GLY A 150 -12.72 -8.33 17.03
N GLU A 151 -11.45 -8.33 17.42
CA GLU A 151 -10.90 -9.43 18.18
C GLU A 151 -11.69 -9.51 19.49
N LEU A 152 -12.41 -10.60 19.66
CA LEU A 152 -13.05 -10.91 20.93
C LEU A 152 -11.95 -11.34 21.88
N ASP A 153 -11.64 -10.47 22.84
CA ASP A 153 -10.76 -10.83 23.94
C ASP A 153 -11.37 -11.94 24.82
#